data_ced50e131c11402332da17700e53572b
#
_entry.id   ced50e131c11402332da17700e53572b
#
_cell.length_a   1.000
_cell.length_b   1.000
_cell.length_c   1.000
_cell.angle_alpha   90.00
_cell.angle_beta   90.00
_cell.angle_gamma   90.00
#
_symmetry.space_group_name_H-M   'P 1'
#
loop_
_entity.id
_entity.type
_entity.pdbx_description
1 polymer ?
#
loop_
_entity_poly.entity_id
_entity_poly.type
_entity_poly.pdbx_seq_one_letter_code
_entity_poly.pdbx_strand_id
1 'polypeptide(L)'
;MVDEIAGPLASAAELAGAAILQDQKLLSIGLGPDCASATVFASLLHQGVLRERPALPVVEIAAHQIESVNVGVGWAGQRIQALGQPGDVGFIFAALLSHADIQRLSQTAEQRQMQLVWFGNRGPGLNINANDEEIETRVALNMTLAICAARLIDIHTFGPMEGSK
;
A
#
# COMPACT_ATOMS: atom_id res chain seq x y z
N MET A 1 14.13 11.49 -10.49
CA MET A 1 13.74 10.30 -9.68
C MET A 1 13.07 10.71 -8.37
N VAL A 2 13.78 11.39 -7.44
CA VAL A 2 13.18 11.75 -6.13
C VAL A 2 11.94 12.63 -6.30
N ASP A 3 11.98 13.64 -7.16
CA ASP A 3 10.86 14.54 -7.42
C ASP A 3 9.66 13.84 -8.06
N GLU A 4 9.90 12.80 -8.86
CA GLU A 4 8.84 12.02 -9.52
C GLU A 4 8.09 11.10 -8.54
N ILE A 5 8.73 10.72 -7.43
CA ILE A 5 8.16 9.85 -6.40
C ILE A 5 7.53 10.65 -5.26
N ALA A 6 8.13 11.78 -4.91
CA ALA A 6 7.72 12.57 -3.75
C ALA A 6 6.27 13.08 -3.83
N GLY A 7 5.85 13.58 -4.98
CA GLY A 7 4.49 14.04 -5.22
C GLY A 7 3.45 12.93 -5.05
N PRO A 8 3.55 11.82 -5.81
CA PRO A 8 2.64 10.68 -5.65
C PRO A 8 2.64 10.09 -4.24
N LEU A 9 3.79 10.05 -3.56
CA LEU A 9 3.87 9.55 -2.19
C LEU A 9 3.12 10.44 -1.19
N ALA A 10 3.25 11.76 -1.35
CA ALA A 10 2.49 12.73 -0.54
C ALA A 10 0.98 12.59 -0.80
N SER A 11 0.57 12.45 -2.07
CA SER A 11 -0.84 12.24 -2.44
C SER A 11 -1.39 10.93 -1.87
N ALA A 12 -0.58 9.88 -1.79
CA ALA A 12 -0.97 8.62 -1.15
C ALA A 12 -1.21 8.78 0.35
N ALA A 13 -0.37 9.57 1.02
CA ALA A 13 -0.54 9.87 2.44
C ALA A 13 -1.80 10.71 2.71
N GLU A 14 -2.07 11.71 1.86
CA GLU A 14 -3.29 12.52 1.93
C GLU A 14 -4.55 11.66 1.73
N LEU A 15 -4.53 10.78 0.72
CA LEU A 15 -5.62 9.85 0.43
C LEU A 15 -5.90 8.92 1.62
N ALA A 16 -4.85 8.34 2.20
CA ALA A 16 -4.96 7.47 3.37
C ALA A 16 -5.49 8.23 4.59
N GLY A 17 -4.95 9.42 4.86
CA GLY A 17 -5.40 10.27 5.98
C GLY A 17 -6.88 10.66 5.83
N ALA A 18 -7.31 11.04 4.64
CA ALA A 18 -8.71 11.36 4.37
C ALA A 18 -9.64 10.15 4.59
N ALA A 19 -9.23 8.95 4.16
CA ALA A 19 -9.97 7.71 4.40
C ALA A 19 -10.10 7.41 5.90
N ILE A 20 -9.00 7.48 6.65
CA ILE A 20 -8.98 7.25 8.10
C ILE A 20 -9.91 8.22 8.85
N LEU A 21 -9.91 9.50 8.48
CA LEU A 21 -10.77 10.51 9.07
C LEU A 21 -12.27 10.30 8.77
N GLN A 22 -12.59 9.48 7.78
CA GLN A 22 -13.96 9.10 7.40
C GLN A 22 -14.34 7.71 7.90
N ASP A 23 -13.63 7.17 8.90
CA ASP A 23 -13.82 5.82 9.45
C ASP A 23 -13.64 4.70 8.41
N GLN A 24 -12.90 4.96 7.32
CA GLN A 24 -12.49 3.95 6.36
C GLN A 24 -11.17 3.30 6.79
N LYS A 25 -10.88 2.14 6.22
CA LYS A 25 -9.64 1.41 6.51
C LYS A 25 -8.70 1.37 5.31
N LEU A 26 -7.46 1.04 5.60
CA LEU A 26 -6.44 0.74 4.60
C LEU A 26 -6.31 -0.78 4.45
N LEU A 27 -6.14 -1.25 3.22
CA LEU A 27 -5.75 -2.63 2.93
C LEU A 27 -4.28 -2.64 2.48
N SER A 28 -3.42 -3.28 3.24
CA SER A 28 -2.01 -3.46 2.89
C SER A 28 -1.84 -4.80 2.18
N ILE A 29 -1.64 -4.76 0.87
CA ILE A 29 -1.67 -5.93 0.00
C ILE A 29 -0.26 -6.22 -0.51
N GLY A 30 0.29 -7.38 -0.17
CA GLY A 30 1.61 -7.83 -0.61
C GLY A 30 1.53 -9.08 -1.46
N LEU A 31 2.25 -9.08 -2.60
CA LEU A 31 2.27 -10.19 -3.54
C LEU A 31 3.71 -10.57 -3.91
N GLY A 32 3.97 -11.86 -3.93
CA GLY A 32 5.30 -12.38 -4.21
C GLY A 32 6.33 -11.89 -3.18
N PRO A 33 7.51 -11.43 -3.62
CA PRO A 33 8.57 -10.97 -2.70
C PRO A 33 8.18 -9.72 -1.91
N ASP A 34 7.17 -8.96 -2.35
CA ASP A 34 6.71 -7.73 -1.69
C ASP A 34 5.74 -7.98 -0.51
N CYS A 35 5.45 -9.23 -0.17
CA CYS A 35 4.71 -9.54 1.06
C CYS A 35 5.36 -8.90 2.30
N ALA A 36 6.68 -8.88 2.37
CA ALA A 36 7.42 -8.25 3.45
C ALA A 36 7.16 -6.74 3.53
N SER A 37 7.08 -6.05 2.40
CA SER A 37 6.77 -4.61 2.33
C SER A 37 5.37 -4.31 2.88
N ALA A 38 4.39 -5.13 2.53
CA ALA A 38 3.03 -4.99 3.04
C ALA A 38 2.94 -5.24 4.55
N THR A 39 3.65 -6.25 5.06
CA THR A 39 3.72 -6.55 6.49
C THR A 39 4.36 -5.40 7.27
N VAL A 40 5.49 -4.87 6.79
CA VAL A 40 6.16 -3.74 7.43
C VAL A 40 5.27 -2.49 7.42
N PHE A 41 4.63 -2.18 6.30
CA PHE A 41 3.70 -1.07 6.19
C PHE A 41 2.56 -1.18 7.22
N ALA A 42 1.88 -2.31 7.29
CA ALA A 42 0.80 -2.56 8.23
C ALA A 42 1.28 -2.47 9.69
N SER A 43 2.44 -3.07 10.01
CA SER A 43 3.02 -3.04 11.36
C SER A 43 3.35 -1.63 11.81
N LEU A 44 3.93 -0.79 10.95
CA LEU A 44 4.25 0.61 11.27
C LEU A 44 2.98 1.44 11.54
N LEU A 45 1.89 1.16 10.82
CA LEU A 45 0.61 1.83 11.04
C LEU A 45 -0.08 1.36 12.31
N HIS A 46 0.04 0.08 12.69
CA HIS A 46 -0.50 -0.45 13.93
C HIS A 46 0.26 0.02 15.18
N GLN A 47 1.58 0.00 15.13
CA GLN A 47 2.42 0.15 16.32
C GLN A 47 2.78 1.60 16.67
N GLY A 48 2.65 2.53 15.73
CA GLY A 48 3.03 3.91 15.97
C GLY A 48 4.51 4.07 16.34
N VAL A 49 5.41 3.56 15.51
CA VAL A 49 6.85 3.42 15.79
C VAL A 49 7.55 4.74 16.13
N LEU A 50 7.05 5.85 15.62
CA LEU A 50 7.67 7.16 15.81
C LEU A 50 7.13 7.96 17.01
N ARG A 51 5.94 7.60 17.46
CA ARG A 51 5.26 8.23 18.60
C ARG A 51 4.24 7.28 19.20
N GLU A 52 3.96 7.44 20.47
CA GLU A 52 2.82 6.75 21.09
C GLU A 52 1.51 7.37 20.54
N ARG A 53 0.69 6.53 19.94
CA ARG A 53 -0.60 6.90 19.36
C ARG A 53 -1.51 5.68 19.21
N PRO A 54 -2.82 5.85 19.02
CA PRO A 54 -3.71 4.75 18.68
C PRO A 54 -3.30 4.06 17.37
N ALA A 55 -3.56 2.75 17.27
CA ALA A 55 -3.38 2.01 16.03
C ALA A 55 -4.27 2.59 14.92
N LEU A 56 -3.72 2.69 13.72
CA LEU A 56 -4.48 3.07 12.54
C LEU A 56 -5.22 1.87 11.95
N PRO A 57 -6.39 2.07 11.32
CA PRO A 57 -7.21 0.98 10.77
C PRO A 57 -6.59 0.43 9.48
N VAL A 58 -5.73 -0.55 9.59
CA VAL A 58 -5.11 -1.24 8.46
C VAL A 58 -5.32 -2.75 8.58
N VAL A 59 -5.63 -3.39 7.46
CA VAL A 59 -5.75 -4.84 7.34
C VAL A 59 -4.66 -5.33 6.40
N GLU A 60 -3.83 -6.27 6.89
CA GLU A 60 -2.80 -6.90 6.08
C GLU A 60 -3.39 -8.02 5.22
N ILE A 61 -3.05 -8.02 3.95
CA ILE A 61 -3.34 -9.08 2.97
C ILE A 61 -2.03 -9.46 2.31
N ALA A 62 -1.25 -10.33 2.96
CA ALA A 62 0.04 -10.78 2.47
C ALA A 62 0.07 -12.31 2.34
N ALA A 63 0.35 -12.77 1.13
CA ALA A 63 0.30 -14.19 0.78
C ALA A 63 1.67 -14.85 0.97
N HIS A 64 2.21 -14.85 2.18
CA HIS A 64 3.55 -15.37 2.49
C HIS A 64 3.77 -16.86 2.17
N GLN A 65 2.71 -17.65 2.11
CA GLN A 65 2.80 -19.10 1.90
C GLN A 65 2.33 -19.54 0.51
N ILE A 66 2.09 -18.60 -0.40
CA ILE A 66 1.59 -18.91 -1.74
C ILE A 66 2.76 -18.94 -2.71
N GLU A 67 3.00 -20.09 -3.33
CA GLU A 67 4.15 -20.38 -4.17
C GLU A 67 4.20 -19.60 -5.49
N SER A 68 3.07 -19.10 -5.99
CA SER A 68 3.03 -18.33 -7.23
C SER A 68 2.28 -17.01 -7.09
N VAL A 69 2.81 -15.96 -7.72
CA VAL A 69 2.18 -14.63 -7.75
C VAL A 69 0.76 -14.70 -8.30
N ASN A 70 0.53 -15.52 -9.33
CA ASN A 70 -0.77 -15.64 -9.98
C ASN A 70 -1.85 -16.22 -9.04
N VAL A 71 -1.51 -17.23 -8.24
CA VAL A 71 -2.39 -17.77 -7.18
C VAL A 71 -2.59 -16.73 -6.07
N GLY A 72 -1.54 -16.00 -5.72
CA GLY A 72 -1.59 -14.91 -4.76
C GLY A 72 -2.54 -13.79 -5.18
N VAL A 73 -2.58 -13.42 -6.45
CA VAL A 73 -3.51 -12.44 -7.02
C VAL A 73 -4.96 -12.90 -6.85
N GLY A 74 -5.26 -14.15 -7.15
CA GLY A 74 -6.59 -14.73 -6.96
C GLY A 74 -7.03 -14.70 -5.49
N TRP A 75 -6.14 -15.08 -4.59
CA TRP A 75 -6.37 -15.05 -3.16
C TRP A 75 -6.56 -13.62 -2.63
N ALA A 76 -5.71 -12.68 -3.05
CA ALA A 76 -5.83 -11.28 -2.68
C ALA A 76 -7.14 -10.66 -3.19
N GLY A 77 -7.52 -10.96 -4.42
CA GLY A 77 -8.80 -10.54 -5.01
C GLY A 77 -10.00 -11.01 -4.18
N GLN A 78 -10.01 -12.26 -3.72
CA GLN A 78 -11.05 -12.78 -2.82
C GLN A 78 -11.09 -12.01 -1.48
N ARG A 79 -9.92 -11.66 -0.92
CA ARG A 79 -9.82 -10.88 0.32
C ARG A 79 -10.31 -9.44 0.14
N ILE A 80 -9.95 -8.80 -0.97
CA ILE A 80 -10.46 -7.46 -1.32
C ILE A 80 -11.98 -7.53 -1.45
N GLN A 81 -12.51 -8.54 -2.13
CA GLN A 81 -13.97 -8.72 -2.29
C GLN A 81 -14.68 -8.90 -0.95
N ALA A 82 -14.08 -9.63 -0.01
CA ALA A 82 -14.68 -9.92 1.29
C ALA A 82 -14.58 -8.76 2.28
N LEU A 83 -13.45 -8.04 2.28
CA LEU A 83 -13.09 -7.06 3.31
C LEU A 83 -13.23 -5.61 2.87
N GLY A 84 -13.12 -5.35 1.57
CA GLY A 84 -13.17 -4.00 1.01
C GLY A 84 -14.55 -3.37 1.13
N GLN A 85 -14.59 -2.09 1.44
CA GLN A 85 -15.79 -1.27 1.55
C GLN A 85 -15.63 0.02 0.76
N PRO A 86 -16.73 0.67 0.36
CA PRO A 86 -16.66 1.95 -0.31
C PRO A 86 -15.84 2.97 0.48
N GLY A 87 -14.89 3.62 -0.20
CA GLY A 87 -13.99 4.60 0.41
C GLY A 87 -12.71 4.04 1.03
N ASP A 88 -12.58 2.72 1.18
CA ASP A 88 -11.32 2.10 1.61
C ASP A 88 -10.21 2.33 0.58
N VAL A 89 -8.96 2.32 1.02
CA VAL A 89 -7.79 2.49 0.17
C VAL A 89 -6.91 1.25 0.21
N GLY A 90 -6.65 0.66 -0.94
CA GLY A 90 -5.72 -0.47 -1.09
C GLY A 90 -4.32 -0.02 -1.48
N PHE A 91 -3.33 -0.37 -0.69
CA PHE A 91 -1.90 -0.19 -0.96
C PHE A 91 -1.34 -1.51 -1.47
N ILE A 92 -1.01 -1.59 -2.75
CA ILE A 92 -0.53 -2.82 -3.41
C ILE A 92 0.98 -2.75 -3.58
N PHE A 93 1.68 -3.61 -2.87
CA PHE A 93 3.12 -3.82 -2.99
C PHE A 93 3.37 -5.06 -3.83
N ALA A 94 3.78 -4.85 -5.08
CA ALA A 94 4.02 -5.94 -6.00
C ALA A 94 4.90 -5.50 -7.17
N ALA A 95 6.15 -5.97 -7.21
CA ALA A 95 7.07 -5.74 -8.33
C ALA A 95 6.79 -6.64 -9.54
N LEU A 96 6.13 -7.78 -9.31
CA LEU A 96 5.92 -8.83 -10.28
C LEU A 96 4.43 -9.07 -10.54
N LEU A 97 3.81 -8.26 -11.39
CA LEU A 97 2.44 -8.49 -11.83
C LEU A 97 2.36 -8.44 -13.36
N SER A 98 1.56 -9.35 -13.93
CA SER A 98 1.15 -9.25 -15.33
C SER A 98 0.09 -8.16 -15.50
N HIS A 99 -0.11 -7.71 -16.74
CA HIS A 99 -1.18 -6.77 -17.05
C HIS A 99 -2.57 -7.33 -16.69
N ALA A 100 -2.78 -8.63 -16.89
CA ALA A 100 -4.02 -9.32 -16.53
C ALA A 100 -4.26 -9.33 -15.01
N ASP A 101 -3.19 -9.51 -14.20
CA ASP A 101 -3.28 -9.46 -12.74
C ASP A 101 -3.65 -8.06 -12.24
N ILE A 102 -3.04 -7.02 -12.82
CA ILE A 102 -3.35 -5.63 -12.52
C ILE A 102 -4.82 -5.33 -12.84
N GLN A 103 -5.31 -5.73 -14.01
CA GLN A 103 -6.70 -5.56 -14.38
C GLN A 103 -7.65 -6.27 -13.41
N ARG A 104 -7.33 -7.49 -13.03
CA ARG A 104 -8.15 -8.30 -12.13
C ARG A 104 -8.28 -7.66 -10.75
N LEU A 105 -7.18 -7.21 -10.17
CA LEU A 105 -7.20 -6.51 -8.88
C LEU A 105 -7.93 -5.17 -8.97
N SER A 106 -7.72 -4.41 -10.05
CA SER A 106 -8.37 -3.13 -10.29
C SER A 106 -9.89 -3.28 -10.40
N GLN A 107 -10.36 -4.25 -11.18
CA GLN A 107 -11.80 -4.54 -11.32
C GLN A 107 -12.44 -4.94 -9.99
N THR A 108 -11.73 -5.75 -9.19
CA THR A 108 -12.23 -6.15 -7.87
C THR A 108 -12.35 -4.95 -6.93
N ALA A 109 -11.35 -4.07 -6.92
CA ALA A 109 -11.38 -2.85 -6.11
C ALA A 109 -12.48 -1.88 -6.57
N GLU A 110 -12.67 -1.72 -7.88
CA GLU A 110 -13.72 -0.89 -8.46
C GLU A 110 -15.12 -1.37 -8.06
N GLN A 111 -15.37 -2.70 -8.11
CA GLN A 111 -16.62 -3.30 -7.64
C GLN A 111 -16.90 -3.02 -6.16
N ARG A 112 -15.85 -2.85 -5.35
CA ARG A 112 -15.94 -2.50 -3.93
C ARG A 112 -15.87 -0.98 -3.69
N GLN A 113 -15.81 -0.16 -4.74
CA GLN A 113 -15.69 1.30 -4.67
C GLN A 113 -14.48 1.77 -3.85
N MET A 114 -13.38 1.05 -4.00
CA MET A 114 -12.10 1.34 -3.36
C MET A 114 -11.18 2.09 -4.30
N GLN A 115 -10.23 2.84 -3.73
CA GLN A 115 -9.11 3.43 -4.46
C GLN A 115 -7.84 2.60 -4.25
N LEU A 116 -6.98 2.56 -5.27
CA LEU A 116 -5.74 1.80 -5.24
C LEU A 116 -4.52 2.72 -5.36
N VAL A 117 -3.49 2.36 -4.59
CA VAL A 117 -2.14 2.91 -4.66
C VAL A 117 -1.19 1.77 -5.01
N TRP A 118 -0.44 1.91 -6.09
CA TRP A 118 0.44 0.87 -6.61
C TRP A 118 1.91 1.18 -6.33
N PHE A 119 2.63 0.21 -5.78
CA PHE A 119 4.08 0.24 -5.56
C PHE A 119 4.74 -0.85 -6.40
N GLY A 120 5.67 -0.46 -7.25
CA GLY A 120 6.44 -1.37 -8.09
C GLY A 120 5.76 -1.79 -9.40
N ASN A 121 4.51 -1.39 -9.62
CA ASN A 121 3.77 -1.60 -10.86
C ASN A 121 2.89 -0.39 -11.19
N ARG A 122 2.29 -0.40 -12.39
CA ARG A 122 1.39 0.67 -12.84
C ARG A 122 -0.01 0.12 -13.09
N GLY A 123 -0.97 0.66 -12.38
CA GLY A 123 -2.38 0.33 -12.54
C GLY A 123 -3.27 1.57 -12.46
N PRO A 124 -4.59 1.41 -12.64
CA PRO A 124 -5.55 2.48 -12.42
C PRO A 124 -5.50 2.99 -10.98
N GLY A 125 -5.42 4.29 -10.81
CA GLY A 125 -5.27 4.94 -9.52
C GLY A 125 -3.92 5.63 -9.37
N LEU A 126 -3.41 5.71 -8.15
CA LEU A 126 -2.15 6.37 -7.84
C LEU A 126 -0.97 5.40 -7.97
N ASN A 127 0.07 5.83 -8.65
CA ASN A 127 1.25 4.99 -8.93
C ASN A 127 2.50 5.60 -8.32
N ILE A 128 3.23 4.79 -7.56
CA ILE A 128 4.49 5.15 -6.92
C ILE A 128 5.56 4.17 -7.43
N ASN A 129 6.25 4.56 -8.48
CA ASN A 129 7.22 3.71 -9.16
C ASN A 129 8.52 4.46 -9.47
N ALA A 130 9.64 3.78 -9.25
CA ALA A 130 10.88 4.07 -9.93
C ALA A 130 10.86 3.32 -11.27
N ASN A 131 10.88 4.04 -12.39
CA ASN A 131 10.89 3.43 -13.71
C ASN A 131 12.23 2.73 -13.98
N ASP A 132 12.17 1.65 -14.75
CA ASP A 132 13.30 0.95 -15.39
C ASP A 132 14.32 0.26 -14.47
N GLU A 133 13.97 0.02 -13.20
CA GLU A 133 14.85 -0.70 -12.29
C GLU A 133 14.68 -2.23 -12.41
N GLU A 134 15.74 -2.98 -12.16
CA GLU A 134 15.69 -4.43 -12.03
C GLU A 134 14.72 -4.86 -10.93
N ILE A 135 14.20 -6.08 -11.01
CA ILE A 135 13.18 -6.58 -10.09
C ILE A 135 13.64 -6.50 -8.64
N GLU A 136 14.89 -6.89 -8.37
CA GLU A 136 15.48 -6.86 -7.02
C GLU A 136 15.52 -5.43 -6.48
N THR A 137 15.89 -4.48 -7.31
CA THR A 137 15.90 -3.06 -6.97
C THR A 137 14.49 -2.53 -6.71
N ARG A 138 13.50 -2.93 -7.51
CA ARG A 138 12.10 -2.56 -7.27
C ARG A 138 11.57 -3.10 -5.95
N VAL A 139 11.88 -4.35 -5.59
CA VAL A 139 11.51 -4.94 -4.29
C VAL A 139 12.13 -4.17 -3.14
N ALA A 140 13.43 -3.85 -3.22
CA ALA A 140 14.12 -3.05 -2.19
C ALA A 140 13.54 -1.64 -2.07
N LEU A 141 13.22 -1.00 -3.19
CA LEU A 141 12.57 0.31 -3.22
C LEU A 141 11.15 0.26 -2.65
N ASN A 142 10.37 -0.76 -2.96
CA ASN A 142 9.03 -0.93 -2.40
C ASN A 142 9.06 -1.00 -0.87
N MET A 143 10.04 -1.69 -0.29
CA MET A 143 10.23 -1.73 1.17
C MET A 143 10.53 -0.32 1.72
N THR A 144 11.44 0.40 1.11
CA THR A 144 11.79 1.77 1.51
C THR A 144 10.58 2.71 1.38
N LEU A 145 9.86 2.62 0.27
CA LEU A 145 8.68 3.44 0.00
C LEU A 145 7.51 3.09 0.94
N ALA A 146 7.36 1.83 1.32
CA ALA A 146 6.38 1.40 2.32
C ALA A 146 6.63 2.09 3.67
N ILE A 147 7.89 2.14 4.11
CA ILE A 147 8.29 2.84 5.35
C ILE A 147 8.02 4.35 5.22
N CYS A 148 8.41 4.96 4.10
CA CYS A 148 8.17 6.38 3.86
C CYS A 148 6.68 6.72 3.84
N ALA A 149 5.86 5.91 3.16
CA ALA A 149 4.41 6.07 3.12
C ALA A 149 3.79 6.00 4.51
N ALA A 150 4.16 4.99 5.31
CA ALA A 150 3.65 4.85 6.67
C ALA A 150 4.00 6.06 7.55
N ARG A 151 5.24 6.59 7.43
CA ARG A 151 5.65 7.81 8.15
C ARG A 151 4.87 9.05 7.72
N LEU A 152 4.65 9.22 6.41
CA LEU A 152 3.89 10.36 5.89
C LEU A 152 2.41 10.28 6.31
N ILE A 153 1.81 9.10 6.31
CA ILE A 153 0.45 8.89 6.82
C ILE A 153 0.36 9.26 8.30
N ASP A 154 1.35 8.85 9.09
CA ASP A 154 1.41 9.20 10.52
C ASP A 154 1.48 10.71 10.73
N ILE A 155 2.37 11.40 10.02
CA ILE A 155 2.52 12.84 10.08
C ILE A 155 1.25 13.56 9.59
N HIS A 156 0.66 13.08 8.50
CA HIS A 156 -0.56 13.67 7.94
C HIS A 156 -1.75 13.54 8.90
N THR A 157 -1.86 12.39 9.57
CA THR A 157 -2.99 12.08 10.46
C THR A 157 -2.86 12.77 11.84
N PHE A 158 -1.65 12.82 12.39
CA PHE A 158 -1.41 13.28 13.77
C PHE A 158 -0.56 14.57 13.84
N GLY A 159 -0.18 15.14 12.71
CA GLY A 159 0.69 16.30 12.63
C GLY A 159 2.19 15.98 12.77
N PRO A 160 3.07 16.98 12.59
CA PRO A 160 4.51 16.80 12.72
C PRO A 160 4.90 16.36 14.14
N MET A 161 5.99 15.61 14.25
CA MET A 161 6.52 15.23 15.57
C MET A 161 7.13 16.45 16.24
N GLU A 162 6.70 16.77 17.47
CA GLU A 162 7.36 17.76 18.29
C GLU A 162 8.72 17.23 18.74
N GLY A 163 9.80 17.91 18.36
CA GLY A 163 11.11 17.70 18.97
C GLY A 163 12.24 17.11 18.13
N SER A 164 12.18 17.08 16.81
CA SER A 164 13.43 16.95 16.04
C SER A 164 14.08 18.34 15.83
N LYS A 165 14.80 18.76 16.88
CA LYS A 165 15.82 19.79 16.78
C LYS A 165 17.16 19.15 16.47
#